data_40f30cfd1b3ed01d1bf5c604cd869fc5
#
_entry.id   40f30cfd1b3ed01d1bf5c604cd869fc5
#
_cell.length_a   1.000
_cell.length_b   1.000
_cell.length_c   1.000
_cell.angle_alpha   90.00
_cell.angle_beta   90.00
_cell.angle_gamma   90.00
#
_symmetry.space_group_name_H-M   'P 1'
#
loop_
_entity.id
_entity.type
_entity.pdbx_description
1 polymer ?
#
loop_
_entity_poly.entity_id
_entity_poly.type
_entity_poly.pdbx_seq_one_letter_code
_entity_poly.pdbx_strand_id
1 'polypeptide(L)'
;MEFNFTEEQNLLINTTKAFVKTELLQHEELLEKTNNLPKELYDEIKKKSIDAGLYACNMPVEYGGSGLNAFDLTLVEKHLGFASLALAEIAWRPQNILMACEGELIDQYLKPAITGERKDCIAMTEPEAGSDLRGMKTNAKKDGDDWIINGTKHFISNAHISDFVVLFASTGTDENGRNLLSCFLVDLHQKGVEVAKGYDCVSHRGYVNLSLIHI
;
A
#
# COMPACT_ATOMS: atom_id res chain seq x y z
N MET A 1 -17.01 28.62 -10.63
CA MET A 1 -15.63 28.54 -10.16
C MET A 1 -14.85 27.82 -11.24
N GLU A 2 -14.04 28.53 -12.01
CA GLU A 2 -13.17 27.91 -13.02
C GLU A 2 -11.88 27.46 -12.31
N PHE A 3 -11.60 26.18 -12.36
CA PHE A 3 -10.33 25.62 -11.88
C PHE A 3 -9.36 25.62 -13.07
N ASN A 4 -8.54 26.65 -13.18
CA ASN A 4 -7.46 26.67 -14.15
C ASN A 4 -6.25 25.93 -13.53
N PHE A 5 -5.85 24.84 -14.16
CA PHE A 5 -4.64 24.11 -13.77
C PHE A 5 -3.39 24.85 -14.27
N THR A 6 -2.31 24.76 -13.51
CA THR A 6 -0.98 25.23 -13.94
C THR A 6 -0.46 24.40 -15.13
N GLU A 7 0.57 24.86 -15.79
CA GLU A 7 1.21 24.09 -16.87
C GLU A 7 1.77 22.76 -16.35
N GLU A 8 2.36 22.76 -15.17
CA GLU A 8 2.89 21.55 -14.50
C GLU A 8 1.76 20.56 -14.18
N GLN A 9 0.63 21.03 -13.65
CA GLN A 9 -0.53 20.20 -13.38
C GLN A 9 -1.14 19.62 -14.67
N ASN A 10 -1.21 20.40 -15.73
CA ASN A 10 -1.65 19.92 -17.04
C ASN A 10 -0.69 18.86 -17.62
N LEU A 11 0.62 19.03 -17.44
CA LEU A 11 1.61 18.03 -17.82
C LEU A 11 1.42 16.74 -17.03
N LEU A 12 1.27 16.82 -15.71
CA LEU A 12 1.01 15.68 -14.83
C LEU A 12 -0.25 14.92 -15.23
N ILE A 13 -1.35 15.65 -15.48
CA ILE A 13 -2.61 15.07 -15.96
C ILE A 13 -2.40 14.33 -17.28
N ASN A 14 -1.72 14.96 -18.24
CA ASN A 14 -1.52 14.39 -19.57
C ASN A 14 -0.60 13.15 -19.52
N THR A 15 0.45 13.20 -18.72
CA THR A 15 1.35 12.05 -18.49
C THR A 15 0.59 10.88 -17.89
N THR A 16 -0.21 11.13 -16.85
CA THR A 16 -1.01 10.07 -16.20
C THR A 16 -2.05 9.48 -17.16
N LYS A 17 -2.76 10.33 -17.92
CA LYS A 17 -3.73 9.86 -18.94
C LYS A 17 -3.07 9.01 -20.02
N ALA A 18 -1.89 9.43 -20.50
CA ALA A 18 -1.14 8.68 -21.50
C ALA A 18 -0.73 7.32 -20.93
N PHE A 19 -0.16 7.29 -19.73
CA PHE A 19 0.23 6.06 -19.04
C PHE A 19 -0.94 5.09 -18.89
N VAL A 20 -2.08 5.56 -18.37
CA VAL A 20 -3.28 4.74 -18.23
C VAL A 20 -3.71 4.15 -19.57
N LYS A 21 -3.76 4.98 -20.61
CA LYS A 21 -4.20 4.55 -21.94
C LYS A 21 -3.26 3.52 -22.58
N THR A 22 -1.93 3.73 -22.45
CA THR A 22 -0.93 2.92 -23.17
C THR A 22 -0.47 1.71 -22.36
N GLU A 23 -0.39 1.83 -21.02
CA GLU A 23 0.21 0.80 -20.18
C GLU A 23 -0.79 0.01 -19.34
N LEU A 24 -2.01 0.55 -19.08
CA LEU A 24 -2.97 -0.13 -18.22
C LEU A 24 -4.17 -0.69 -19.00
N LEU A 25 -4.92 0.14 -19.72
CA LEU A 25 -6.20 -0.25 -20.30
C LEU A 25 -6.10 -1.39 -21.31
N GLN A 26 -4.98 -1.56 -21.97
CA GLN A 26 -4.76 -2.69 -22.90
C GLN A 26 -4.77 -4.06 -22.21
N HIS A 27 -4.63 -4.10 -20.89
CA HIS A 27 -4.56 -5.34 -20.10
C HIS A 27 -5.87 -5.66 -19.37
N GLU A 28 -6.90 -4.82 -19.48
CA GLU A 28 -8.21 -5.03 -18.83
C GLU A 28 -8.86 -6.35 -19.27
N GLU A 29 -8.83 -6.66 -20.57
CA GLU A 29 -9.42 -7.89 -21.09
C GLU A 29 -8.71 -9.15 -20.56
N LEU A 30 -7.37 -9.11 -20.44
CA LEU A 30 -6.60 -10.19 -19.83
C LEU A 30 -7.01 -10.41 -18.39
N LEU A 31 -7.04 -9.31 -17.62
CA LEU A 31 -7.39 -9.34 -16.21
C LEU A 31 -8.82 -9.84 -15.97
N GLU A 32 -9.78 -9.39 -16.78
CA GLU A 32 -11.18 -9.82 -16.69
C GLU A 32 -11.34 -11.32 -16.97
N LYS A 33 -10.59 -11.85 -17.93
CA LYS A 33 -10.65 -13.28 -18.31
C LYS A 33 -9.95 -14.20 -17.32
N THR A 34 -8.81 -13.78 -16.79
CA THR A 34 -7.92 -14.66 -16.00
C THR A 34 -8.02 -14.43 -14.50
N ASN A 35 -8.59 -13.30 -14.08
CA ASN A 35 -8.57 -12.82 -12.70
C ASN A 35 -7.14 -12.78 -12.10
N ASN A 36 -6.14 -12.65 -12.94
CA ASN A 36 -4.74 -12.67 -12.56
C ASN A 36 -3.89 -11.82 -13.50
N LEU A 37 -2.83 -11.23 -12.98
CA LEU A 37 -1.83 -10.52 -13.75
C LEU A 37 -0.51 -11.28 -13.66
N PRO A 38 0.07 -11.73 -14.80
CA PRO A 38 1.38 -12.36 -14.80
C PRO A 38 2.43 -11.47 -14.15
N LYS A 39 3.33 -12.09 -13.35
CA LYS A 39 4.34 -11.36 -12.61
C LYS A 39 5.23 -10.49 -13.51
N GLU A 40 5.63 -11.04 -14.66
CA GLU A 40 6.47 -10.34 -15.64
C GLU A 40 5.79 -9.07 -16.17
N LEU A 41 4.49 -9.13 -16.43
CA LEU A 41 3.70 -7.98 -16.87
C LEU A 41 3.55 -6.95 -15.74
N TYR A 42 3.31 -7.40 -14.50
CA TYR A 42 3.27 -6.53 -13.33
C TYR A 42 4.58 -5.77 -13.17
N ASP A 43 5.71 -6.47 -13.24
CA ASP A 43 7.05 -5.89 -13.07
C ASP A 43 7.38 -4.90 -14.21
N GLU A 44 6.96 -5.19 -15.45
CA GLU A 44 7.13 -4.29 -16.60
C GLU A 44 6.34 -3.00 -16.42
N ILE A 45 5.05 -3.09 -16.06
CA ILE A 45 4.19 -1.92 -15.85
C ILE A 45 4.72 -1.08 -14.68
N LYS A 46 5.12 -1.72 -13.58
CA LYS A 46 5.71 -1.04 -12.42
C LYS A 46 6.97 -0.26 -12.81
N LYS A 47 7.87 -0.88 -13.56
CA LYS A 47 9.07 -0.21 -14.05
C LYS A 47 8.73 1.02 -14.89
N LYS A 48 7.80 0.90 -15.82
CA LYS A 48 7.33 2.05 -16.64
C LYS A 48 6.71 3.15 -15.78
N SER A 49 5.99 2.81 -14.71
CA SER A 49 5.43 3.77 -13.77
C SER A 49 6.52 4.52 -12.99
N ILE A 50 7.57 3.82 -12.57
CA ILE A 50 8.75 4.41 -11.94
C ILE A 50 9.44 5.37 -12.91
N ASP A 51 9.71 4.92 -14.14
CA ASP A 51 10.37 5.72 -15.19
C ASP A 51 9.54 6.97 -15.57
N ALA A 52 8.22 6.90 -15.46
CA ALA A 52 7.30 8.03 -15.69
C ALA A 52 7.14 8.97 -14.47
N GLY A 53 7.76 8.65 -13.32
CA GLY A 53 7.64 9.42 -12.08
C GLY A 53 6.26 9.37 -11.41
N LEU A 54 5.42 8.38 -11.78
CA LEU A 54 4.09 8.17 -11.19
C LEU A 54 4.14 7.32 -9.93
N TYR A 55 5.03 6.31 -9.90
CA TYR A 55 5.25 5.49 -8.71
C TYR A 55 5.92 6.31 -7.61
N ALA A 56 5.50 6.12 -6.36
CA ALA A 56 6.01 6.86 -5.20
C ALA A 56 5.96 8.40 -5.32
N CYS A 57 5.05 8.93 -6.15
CA CYS A 57 4.93 10.37 -6.39
C CYS A 57 4.54 11.18 -5.13
N ASN A 58 3.98 10.53 -4.11
CA ASN A 58 3.67 11.10 -2.79
C ASN A 58 4.88 11.22 -1.87
N MET A 59 5.96 10.47 -2.13
CA MET A 59 7.12 10.35 -1.24
C MET A 59 8.09 11.53 -1.40
N PRO A 60 8.89 11.83 -0.35
CA PRO A 60 9.84 12.94 -0.36
C PRO A 60 10.88 12.83 -1.48
N VAL A 61 11.21 13.97 -2.09
CA VAL A 61 12.21 14.05 -3.17
C VAL A 61 13.59 13.59 -2.71
N GLU A 62 13.95 13.87 -1.45
CA GLU A 62 15.25 13.49 -0.86
C GLU A 62 15.47 11.98 -0.81
N TYR A 63 14.40 11.18 -0.85
CA TYR A 63 14.45 9.71 -0.87
C TYR A 63 14.09 9.12 -2.25
N GLY A 64 13.90 9.96 -3.27
CA GLY A 64 13.63 9.52 -4.64
C GLY A 64 12.16 9.57 -5.07
N GLY A 65 11.26 10.09 -4.24
CA GLY A 65 9.87 10.37 -4.62
C GLY A 65 9.74 11.67 -5.41
N SER A 66 8.52 11.99 -5.85
CA SER A 66 8.25 13.24 -6.58
C SER A 66 7.74 14.38 -5.67
N GLY A 67 7.46 14.12 -4.40
CA GLY A 67 7.04 15.12 -3.41
C GLY A 67 5.72 15.82 -3.74
N LEU A 68 4.80 15.14 -4.47
CA LEU A 68 3.53 15.74 -4.83
C LEU A 68 2.71 16.08 -3.58
N ASN A 69 2.15 17.27 -3.56
CA ASN A 69 1.18 17.66 -2.56
C ASN A 69 -0.16 16.92 -2.77
N ALA A 70 -1.07 17.01 -1.79
CA ALA A 70 -2.35 16.29 -1.81
C ALA A 70 -3.23 16.65 -3.02
N PHE A 71 -3.18 17.88 -3.51
CA PHE A 71 -3.96 18.30 -4.65
C PHE A 71 -3.43 17.67 -5.95
N ASP A 72 -2.12 17.75 -6.19
CA ASP A 72 -1.49 17.18 -7.38
C ASP A 72 -1.58 15.64 -7.38
N LEU A 73 -1.44 15.02 -6.19
CA LEU A 73 -1.67 13.59 -6.03
C LEU A 73 -3.11 13.19 -6.40
N THR A 74 -4.11 14.00 -6.03
CA THR A 74 -5.51 13.77 -6.41
C THR A 74 -5.70 13.81 -7.93
N LEU A 75 -4.96 14.66 -8.65
CA LEU A 75 -5.00 14.69 -10.11
C LEU A 75 -4.47 13.39 -10.72
N VAL A 76 -3.40 12.83 -10.17
CA VAL A 76 -2.86 11.52 -10.58
C VAL A 76 -3.87 10.41 -10.29
N GLU A 77 -4.35 10.31 -9.05
CA GLU A 77 -5.26 9.26 -8.61
C GLU A 77 -6.59 9.28 -9.39
N LYS A 78 -7.11 10.47 -9.67
CA LYS A 78 -8.31 10.64 -10.51
C LYS A 78 -8.15 9.98 -11.88
N HIS A 79 -6.98 10.07 -12.49
CA HIS A 79 -6.75 9.53 -13.82
C HIS A 79 -6.32 8.05 -13.79
N LEU A 80 -5.58 7.60 -12.78
CA LEU A 80 -5.33 6.18 -12.55
C LEU A 80 -6.63 5.39 -12.34
N GLY A 81 -7.62 5.98 -11.68
CA GLY A 81 -8.93 5.38 -11.44
C GLY A 81 -9.80 5.13 -12.69
N PHE A 82 -9.32 5.44 -13.89
CA PHE A 82 -9.96 4.99 -15.15
C PHE A 82 -9.59 3.55 -15.52
N ALA A 83 -8.54 3.00 -14.95
CA ALA A 83 -8.21 1.58 -15.05
C ALA A 83 -8.81 0.81 -13.86
N SER A 84 -8.91 -0.51 -14.00
CA SER A 84 -9.29 -1.38 -12.88
C SER A 84 -8.31 -1.20 -11.71
N LEU A 85 -8.79 -1.42 -10.49
CA LEU A 85 -7.98 -1.20 -9.29
C LEU A 85 -6.69 -2.01 -9.29
N ALA A 86 -6.74 -3.26 -9.77
CA ALA A 86 -5.57 -4.13 -9.84
C ALA A 86 -4.47 -3.59 -10.77
N LEU A 87 -4.85 -2.95 -11.87
CA LEU A 87 -3.90 -2.31 -12.78
C LEU A 87 -3.43 -0.95 -12.25
N ALA A 88 -4.34 -0.16 -11.70
CA ALA A 88 -4.01 1.15 -11.14
C ALA A 88 -3.01 1.04 -9.97
N GLU A 89 -3.15 0.00 -9.13
CA GLU A 89 -2.26 -0.23 -7.99
C GLU A 89 -0.81 -0.57 -8.36
N ILE A 90 -0.55 -0.98 -9.60
CA ILE A 90 0.84 -1.20 -10.05
C ILE A 90 1.60 0.13 -10.09
N ALA A 91 0.90 1.21 -10.44
CA ALA A 91 1.42 2.57 -10.41
C ALA A 91 1.17 3.26 -9.06
N TRP A 92 0.71 2.48 -8.06
CA TRP A 92 0.34 3.01 -6.75
C TRP A 92 1.55 3.44 -5.95
N ARG A 93 1.31 4.24 -4.97
CA ARG A 93 2.28 4.80 -4.05
C ARG A 93 2.48 3.91 -2.81
N PRO A 94 3.67 3.91 -2.20
CA PRO A 94 3.86 3.39 -0.85
C PRO A 94 2.98 4.12 0.17
N GLN A 95 2.67 3.47 1.29
CA GLN A 95 1.83 4.06 2.33
C GLN A 95 2.49 5.31 2.94
N ASN A 96 1.71 6.41 3.05
CA ASN A 96 2.21 7.68 3.59
C ASN A 96 2.82 7.57 4.99
N ILE A 97 2.39 6.59 5.79
CA ILE A 97 2.91 6.37 7.14
C ILE A 97 4.41 6.04 7.14
N LEU A 98 4.96 5.54 6.03
CA LEU A 98 6.40 5.27 5.89
C LEU A 98 7.24 6.55 5.96
N MET A 99 6.65 7.73 5.73
CA MET A 99 7.34 9.00 5.95
C MET A 99 7.70 9.26 7.43
N ALA A 100 7.13 8.49 8.35
CA ALA A 100 7.50 8.51 9.76
C ALA A 100 8.68 7.60 10.12
N CYS A 101 9.29 6.93 9.14
CA CYS A 101 10.49 6.14 9.35
C CYS A 101 11.66 7.01 9.78
N GLU A 102 12.40 6.57 10.80
CA GLU A 102 13.59 7.22 11.32
C GLU A 102 14.75 6.23 11.41
N GLY A 103 15.98 6.73 11.43
CA GLY A 103 17.19 5.92 11.60
C GLY A 103 17.29 4.81 10.55
N GLU A 104 17.53 3.59 11.00
CA GLU A 104 17.71 2.41 10.13
C GLU A 104 16.45 2.03 9.36
N LEU A 105 15.24 2.40 9.83
CA LEU A 105 13.99 2.10 9.16
C LEU A 105 13.88 2.80 7.80
N ILE A 106 14.55 3.93 7.62
CA ILE A 106 14.63 4.63 6.33
C ILE A 106 15.26 3.72 5.26
N ASP A 107 16.40 3.11 5.59
CA ASP A 107 17.13 2.26 4.64
C ASP A 107 16.49 0.88 4.49
N GLN A 108 15.87 0.34 5.53
CA GLN A 108 15.27 -0.99 5.53
C GLN A 108 13.88 -1.03 4.86
N TYR A 109 13.08 0.03 4.97
CA TYR A 109 11.68 0.05 4.55
C TYR A 109 11.33 1.21 3.60
N LEU A 110 11.63 2.46 3.99
CA LEU A 110 11.18 3.62 3.21
C LEU A 110 11.82 3.67 1.83
N LYS A 111 13.15 3.66 1.74
CA LYS A 111 13.86 3.73 0.45
C LYS A 111 13.51 2.56 -0.47
N PRO A 112 13.55 1.29 -0.01
CA PRO A 112 13.16 0.16 -0.85
C PRO A 112 11.68 0.20 -1.30
N ALA A 113 10.78 0.78 -0.49
CA ALA A 113 9.41 0.99 -0.91
C ALA A 113 9.31 2.05 -2.02
N ILE A 114 10.08 3.14 -1.93
CA ILE A 114 10.12 4.22 -2.93
C ILE A 114 10.72 3.73 -4.24
N THR A 115 11.79 2.93 -4.21
CA THR A 115 12.39 2.34 -5.42
C THR A 115 11.59 1.20 -6.02
N GLY A 116 10.57 0.73 -5.30
CA GLY A 116 9.76 -0.42 -5.70
C GLY A 116 10.44 -1.77 -5.52
N GLU A 117 11.60 -1.82 -4.83
CA GLU A 117 12.28 -3.08 -4.47
C GLU A 117 11.48 -3.89 -3.45
N ARG A 118 10.81 -3.20 -2.51
CA ARG A 118 9.94 -3.83 -1.52
C ARG A 118 8.54 -3.25 -1.60
N LYS A 119 7.54 -4.11 -1.48
CA LYS A 119 6.12 -3.72 -1.47
C LYS A 119 5.57 -3.81 -0.05
N ASP A 120 4.85 -2.77 0.35
CA ASP A 120 4.14 -2.71 1.61
C ASP A 120 2.66 -3.06 1.47
N CYS A 121 2.07 -3.49 2.56
CA CYS A 121 0.63 -3.49 2.78
C CYS A 121 0.31 -2.94 4.17
N ILE A 122 -0.96 -2.64 4.44
CA ILE A 122 -1.39 -2.08 5.72
C ILE A 122 -2.36 -3.02 6.41
N ALA A 123 -2.13 -3.31 7.70
CA ALA A 123 -2.93 -4.23 8.49
C ALA A 123 -3.49 -3.55 9.75
N MET A 124 -4.73 -3.08 9.63
CA MET A 124 -5.49 -2.49 10.74
C MET A 124 -6.67 -3.36 11.15
N THR A 125 -7.50 -3.74 10.19
CA THR A 125 -8.77 -4.45 10.39
C THR A 125 -8.58 -5.83 11.02
N GLU A 126 -9.48 -6.20 11.90
CA GLU A 126 -9.57 -7.52 12.53
C GLU A 126 -10.99 -8.10 12.37
N PRO A 127 -11.21 -9.40 12.61
CA PRO A 127 -12.56 -9.97 12.57
C PRO A 127 -13.58 -9.22 13.44
N GLU A 128 -13.14 -8.68 14.57
CA GLU A 128 -13.99 -7.99 15.55
C GLU A 128 -13.76 -6.47 15.62
N ALA A 129 -12.81 -5.92 14.85
CA ALA A 129 -12.45 -4.49 14.89
C ALA A 129 -12.29 -3.93 13.47
N GLY A 130 -13.25 -3.11 13.05
CA GLY A 130 -13.24 -2.40 11.77
C GLY A 130 -13.10 -0.89 11.98
N SER A 131 -14.22 -0.14 11.90
CA SER A 131 -14.22 1.32 12.09
C SER A 131 -13.78 1.75 13.48
N ASP A 132 -14.05 0.94 14.48
CA ASP A 132 -13.49 1.15 15.83
C ASP A 132 -12.13 0.42 15.96
N LEU A 133 -11.07 1.10 15.56
CA LEU A 133 -9.71 0.57 15.68
C LEU A 133 -9.26 0.36 17.13
N ARG A 134 -9.83 1.09 18.08
CA ARG A 134 -9.49 0.92 19.51
C ARG A 134 -10.07 -0.36 20.11
N GLY A 135 -10.97 -1.02 19.40
CA GLY A 135 -11.49 -2.34 19.75
C GLY A 135 -10.58 -3.51 19.35
N MET A 136 -9.44 -3.25 18.71
CA MET A 136 -8.55 -4.33 18.21
C MET A 136 -8.02 -5.22 19.34
N LYS A 137 -7.83 -6.50 19.00
CA LYS A 137 -7.30 -7.54 19.90
C LYS A 137 -5.81 -7.82 19.68
N THR A 138 -5.29 -7.54 18.48
CA THR A 138 -3.85 -7.65 18.21
C THR A 138 -3.10 -6.80 19.21
N ASN A 139 -2.17 -7.40 19.91
CA ASN A 139 -1.38 -6.75 20.95
C ASN A 139 0.12 -6.98 20.73
N ALA A 140 0.90 -6.02 21.16
CA ALA A 140 2.34 -6.07 21.17
C ALA A 140 2.84 -5.87 22.62
N LYS A 141 3.65 -6.79 23.12
CA LYS A 141 4.27 -6.74 24.44
C LYS A 141 5.76 -6.61 24.28
N LYS A 142 6.37 -5.68 25.00
CA LYS A 142 7.81 -5.50 25.00
C LYS A 142 8.50 -6.67 25.72
N ASP A 143 9.56 -7.21 25.10
CA ASP A 143 10.42 -8.25 25.66
C ASP A 143 11.88 -7.87 25.42
N GLY A 144 12.50 -7.26 26.43
CA GLY A 144 13.81 -6.64 26.27
C GLY A 144 13.79 -5.49 25.28
N ASP A 145 14.58 -5.60 24.23
CA ASP A 145 14.63 -4.62 23.12
C ASP A 145 13.64 -4.98 21.99
N ASP A 146 13.07 -6.18 22.02
CA ASP A 146 12.13 -6.69 21.02
C ASP A 146 10.67 -6.49 21.41
N TRP A 147 9.77 -6.83 20.48
CA TRP A 147 8.33 -6.86 20.68
C TRP A 147 7.76 -8.22 20.28
N ILE A 148 6.97 -8.81 21.17
CA ILE A 148 6.18 -10.01 20.87
C ILE A 148 4.80 -9.55 20.47
N ILE A 149 4.43 -9.80 19.20
CA ILE A 149 3.13 -9.42 18.63
C ILE A 149 2.28 -10.68 18.53
N ASN A 150 1.02 -10.59 18.98
CA ASN A 150 0.05 -11.67 18.85
C ASN A 150 -1.27 -11.12 18.37
N GLY A 151 -1.84 -11.71 17.33
CA GLY A 151 -3.13 -11.32 16.81
C GLY A 151 -3.42 -11.84 15.42
N THR A 152 -4.57 -11.42 14.92
CA THR A 152 -5.05 -11.79 13.59
C THR A 152 -5.59 -10.55 12.90
N LYS A 153 -5.08 -10.26 11.72
CA LYS A 153 -5.57 -9.19 10.85
C LYS A 153 -6.40 -9.75 9.71
N HIS A 154 -7.46 -9.04 9.35
CA HIS A 154 -8.44 -9.48 8.38
C HIS A 154 -8.63 -8.45 7.28
N PHE A 155 -8.92 -8.89 6.08
CA PHE A 155 -9.12 -8.01 4.93
C PHE A 155 -7.90 -7.17 4.55
N ILE A 156 -6.71 -7.78 4.57
CA ILE A 156 -5.45 -7.09 4.26
C ILE A 156 -5.14 -7.21 2.77
N SER A 157 -5.34 -6.13 2.05
CA SER A 157 -5.10 -6.07 0.61
C SER A 157 -3.63 -6.31 0.28
N ASN A 158 -3.38 -7.12 -0.76
CA ASN A 158 -2.04 -7.38 -1.29
C ASN A 158 -1.05 -8.08 -0.34
N ALA A 159 -1.44 -8.57 0.84
CA ALA A 159 -0.52 -9.20 1.77
C ALA A 159 0.26 -10.38 1.17
N HIS A 160 -0.33 -11.10 0.22
CA HIS A 160 0.28 -12.26 -0.46
C HIS A 160 1.39 -11.90 -1.46
N ILE A 161 1.49 -10.63 -1.88
CA ILE A 161 2.52 -10.11 -2.80
C ILE A 161 3.35 -8.99 -2.18
N SER A 162 3.16 -8.73 -0.89
CA SER A 162 3.92 -7.72 -0.15
C SER A 162 5.11 -8.35 0.57
N ASP A 163 6.15 -7.57 0.79
CA ASP A 163 7.37 -8.00 1.49
C ASP A 163 7.28 -7.70 2.97
N PHE A 164 6.56 -6.63 3.33
CA PHE A 164 6.35 -6.24 4.72
C PHE A 164 4.97 -5.61 4.93
N VAL A 165 4.55 -5.56 6.18
CA VAL A 165 3.27 -4.98 6.57
C VAL A 165 3.46 -3.84 7.57
N VAL A 166 2.71 -2.77 7.35
CA VAL A 166 2.47 -1.69 8.30
C VAL A 166 1.36 -2.17 9.24
N LEU A 167 1.75 -2.70 10.39
CA LEU A 167 0.87 -3.37 11.34
C LEU A 167 0.48 -2.46 12.49
N PHE A 168 -0.82 -2.38 12.79
CA PHE A 168 -1.31 -1.71 14.00
C PHE A 168 -1.60 -2.74 15.10
N ALA A 169 -1.07 -2.50 16.29
CA ALA A 169 -1.30 -3.32 17.48
C ALA A 169 -1.49 -2.45 18.73
N SER A 170 -2.19 -3.00 19.72
CA SER A 170 -2.29 -2.38 21.04
C SER A 170 -1.01 -2.63 21.83
N THR A 171 -0.43 -1.56 22.38
CA THR A 171 0.75 -1.62 23.26
C THR A 171 0.40 -1.36 24.73
N GLY A 172 -0.87 -1.20 25.03
CA GLY A 172 -1.38 -0.93 26.37
C GLY A 172 -2.75 -0.28 26.34
N THR A 173 -3.16 0.27 27.47
CA THR A 173 -4.45 0.99 27.61
C THR A 173 -4.22 2.34 28.26
N ASP A 174 -5.07 3.31 27.90
CA ASP A 174 -5.14 4.61 28.58
C ASP A 174 -5.87 4.49 29.94
N GLU A 175 -5.97 5.61 30.66
CA GLU A 175 -6.67 5.72 31.94
C GLU A 175 -8.16 5.36 31.89
N ASN A 176 -8.76 5.42 30.69
CA ASN A 176 -10.15 5.06 30.43
C ASN A 176 -10.32 3.62 29.93
N GLY A 177 -9.25 2.81 29.93
CA GLY A 177 -9.26 1.44 29.46
C GLY A 177 -9.30 1.28 27.93
N ARG A 178 -9.00 2.33 27.15
CA ARG A 178 -8.97 2.28 25.69
C ARG A 178 -7.58 1.90 25.20
N ASN A 179 -7.51 1.07 24.17
CA ASN A 179 -6.24 0.65 23.59
C ASN A 179 -5.40 1.85 23.11
N LEU A 180 -4.15 1.86 23.50
CA LEU A 180 -3.08 2.68 22.93
C LEU A 180 -2.51 1.94 21.73
N LEU A 181 -2.59 2.54 20.55
CA LEU A 181 -2.21 1.91 19.31
C LEU A 181 -0.82 2.36 18.89
N SER A 182 0.01 1.38 18.53
CA SER A 182 1.32 1.60 17.92
C SER A 182 1.36 0.97 16.54
N CYS A 183 2.27 1.49 15.70
CA CYS A 183 2.52 0.99 14.36
C CYS A 183 3.86 0.27 14.32
N PHE A 184 3.88 -0.90 13.70
CA PHE A 184 5.06 -1.74 13.54
C PHE A 184 5.30 -2.02 12.06
N LEU A 185 6.55 -2.08 11.63
CA LEU A 185 6.94 -2.60 10.34
C LEU A 185 7.39 -4.06 10.53
N VAL A 186 6.68 -4.98 9.91
CA VAL A 186 6.85 -6.42 10.12
C VAL A 186 7.11 -7.10 8.79
N ASP A 187 8.23 -7.80 8.66
CA ASP A 187 8.54 -8.60 7.47
C ASP A 187 7.57 -9.79 7.38
N LEU A 188 6.89 -9.93 6.24
CA LEU A 188 5.88 -10.97 6.06
C LEU A 188 6.49 -12.38 5.92
N HIS A 189 7.77 -12.47 5.60
CA HIS A 189 8.48 -13.73 5.39
C HIS A 189 9.24 -14.21 6.63
N GLN A 190 9.15 -13.48 7.75
CA GLN A 190 9.79 -13.90 8.98
C GLN A 190 9.03 -15.03 9.68
N LYS A 191 9.75 -15.78 10.52
CA LYS A 191 9.16 -16.84 11.34
C LYS A 191 8.08 -16.27 12.27
N GLY A 192 6.94 -16.95 12.34
CA GLY A 192 5.80 -16.55 13.20
C GLY A 192 4.74 -15.73 12.47
N VAL A 193 5.01 -15.28 11.25
CA VAL A 193 3.99 -14.62 10.40
C VAL A 193 3.39 -15.65 9.45
N GLU A 194 2.07 -15.74 9.42
CA GLU A 194 1.33 -16.58 8.49
C GLU A 194 0.38 -15.72 7.66
N VAL A 195 0.54 -15.77 6.35
CA VAL A 195 -0.37 -15.13 5.39
C VAL A 195 -1.31 -16.20 4.83
N ALA A 196 -2.54 -16.23 5.32
CA ALA A 196 -3.54 -17.18 4.88
C ALA A 196 -4.10 -16.81 3.49
N LYS A 197 -4.82 -17.75 2.87
CA LYS A 197 -5.48 -17.52 1.59
C LYS A 197 -6.49 -16.38 1.70
N GLY A 198 -6.43 -15.46 0.74
CA GLY A 198 -7.36 -14.35 0.66
C GLY A 198 -8.73 -14.71 0.10
N TYR A 199 -9.57 -13.71 -0.04
CA TYR A 199 -10.92 -13.79 -0.60
C TYR A 199 -10.92 -13.20 -2.01
N ASP A 200 -11.72 -13.77 -2.91
CA ASP A 200 -11.96 -13.17 -4.22
C ASP A 200 -12.88 -11.95 -4.07
N CYS A 201 -12.51 -10.84 -4.66
CA CYS A 201 -13.31 -9.64 -4.65
C CYS A 201 -14.24 -9.60 -5.87
N VAL A 202 -15.53 -9.52 -5.64
CA VAL A 202 -16.54 -9.52 -6.72
C VAL A 202 -16.42 -8.30 -7.62
N SER A 203 -16.05 -7.16 -7.06
CA SER A 203 -16.00 -5.87 -7.77
C SER A 203 -14.66 -5.54 -8.39
N HIS A 204 -13.60 -6.28 -8.07
CA HIS A 204 -12.24 -5.95 -8.46
C HIS A 204 -11.49 -7.21 -8.91
N ARG A 205 -11.68 -7.57 -10.19
CA ARG A 205 -10.95 -8.69 -10.80
C ARG A 205 -9.44 -8.44 -10.71
N GLY A 206 -8.68 -9.49 -10.42
CA GLY A 206 -7.22 -9.44 -10.28
C GLY A 206 -6.71 -8.64 -9.08
N TYR A 207 -7.60 -7.99 -8.36
CA TYR A 207 -7.32 -7.41 -7.05
C TYR A 207 -7.39 -8.54 -6.04
N VAL A 208 -6.27 -9.22 -5.91
CA VAL A 208 -6.21 -10.34 -5.00
C VAL A 208 -6.05 -9.80 -3.60
N ASN A 209 -7.21 -9.56 -2.90
CA ASN A 209 -7.40 -10.40 -1.74
C ASN A 209 -7.03 -9.72 -0.45
N LEU A 210 -8.03 -9.49 0.18
CA LEU A 210 -8.13 -9.33 1.62
C LEU A 210 -7.58 -10.59 2.29
N SER A 211 -6.29 -10.62 2.62
CA SER A 211 -5.63 -11.76 3.28
C SER A 211 -5.85 -11.73 4.78
N LEU A 212 -5.80 -12.89 5.40
CA LEU A 212 -5.72 -13.06 6.85
C LEU A 212 -4.23 -13.18 7.22
N ILE A 213 -3.78 -12.41 8.18
CA ILE A 213 -2.42 -12.48 8.72
C ILE A 213 -2.51 -12.90 10.19
N HIS A 214 -1.86 -13.98 10.53
CA HIS A 214 -1.59 -14.38 11.90
C HIS A 214 -0.15 -14.01 12.24
N ILE A 215 0.04 -13.39 13.38
CA ILE A 215 1.34 -12.90 13.83
C ILE A 215 1.52 -13.33 15.27
#